data_7f02eed96118169348d3b870fb05d519
#
_entry.id   7f02eed96118169348d3b870fb05d519
#
_cell.length_a   1.000
_cell.length_b   1.000
_cell.length_c   1.000
_cell.angle_alpha   90.00
_cell.angle_beta   90.00
_cell.angle_gamma   90.00
#
_symmetry.space_group_name_H-M   'P 1'
#
loop_
_entity.id
_entity.type
_entity.pdbx_description
1 polymer ?
#
loop_
_entity_poly.entity_id
_entity_poly.type
_entity_poly.pdbx_seq_one_letter_code
_entity_poly.pdbx_strand_id
1 'polypeptide(L)'
;FILEKINSKNVFNCYGSTELSPWVFSHRCKKSDIKTFNKFKLIPIGKPFRHTKTLIKKNELLISGKMLSGGYLNKIENKKKFIKTQNTFWYKTGDLSEIYKNQFIIKGRKDRVVKIKGFRIDLTEIEKFLRDIEKIQNAVCLVKEKNKEKNIICLIQSENKISIDKIIFYLNKHIPFYMI
;
A
#
# COMPACT_ATOMS: atom_id res chain seq x y z
N PHE A 1 6.45 22.87 0.46
CA PHE A 1 6.75 22.50 1.86
C PHE A 1 8.02 21.64 2.00
N ILE A 2 8.12 20.47 1.33
CA ILE A 2 9.34 19.63 1.37
C ILE A 2 10.47 20.32 0.60
N LEU A 3 10.22 20.85 -0.60
CA LEU A 3 11.21 21.55 -1.42
C LEU A 3 11.77 22.81 -0.77
N GLU A 4 11.04 23.44 0.16
CA GLU A 4 11.47 24.61 0.91
C GLU A 4 12.31 24.25 2.13
N LYS A 5 12.03 23.09 2.75
CA LYS A 5 12.75 22.61 3.93
C LYS A 5 14.01 21.82 3.64
N ILE A 6 14.04 21.12 2.49
CA ILE A 6 15.21 20.38 2.04
C ILE A 6 15.97 21.28 1.07
N ASN A 7 17.16 21.74 1.43
CA ASN A 7 18.05 22.49 0.56
C ASN A 7 18.62 21.61 -0.58
N SER A 8 17.70 20.96 -1.31
CA SER A 8 18.03 20.08 -2.44
C SER A 8 17.29 20.52 -3.68
N LYS A 9 18.05 20.70 -4.76
CA LYS A 9 17.50 21.03 -6.09
C LYS A 9 16.77 19.86 -6.75
N ASN A 10 16.94 18.63 -6.24
CA ASN A 10 16.43 17.40 -6.85
C ASN A 10 15.73 16.53 -5.82
N VAL A 11 14.42 16.62 -5.77
CA VAL A 11 13.55 15.76 -4.96
C VAL A 11 12.71 14.93 -5.90
N PHE A 12 12.69 13.61 -5.71
CA PHE A 12 11.94 12.68 -6.54
C PHE A 12 10.89 11.95 -5.70
N ASN A 13 9.67 11.89 -6.23
CA ASN A 13 8.64 10.97 -5.76
C ASN A 13 8.75 9.68 -6.58
N CYS A 14 9.13 8.58 -5.94
CA CYS A 14 9.32 7.29 -6.59
C CYS A 14 8.23 6.31 -6.17
N TYR A 15 7.78 5.47 -7.11
CA TYR A 15 6.76 4.47 -6.85
C TYR A 15 7.21 3.10 -7.35
N GLY A 16 6.95 2.09 -6.54
CA GLY A 16 7.20 0.69 -6.83
C GLY A 16 6.81 -0.21 -5.65
N SER A 17 7.08 -1.49 -5.81
CA SER A 17 6.84 -2.51 -4.78
C SER A 17 7.85 -3.64 -4.94
N THR A 18 7.90 -4.54 -3.97
CA THR A 18 8.79 -5.72 -4.00
C THR A 18 8.54 -6.58 -5.25
N GLU A 19 7.31 -6.65 -5.72
CA GLU A 19 6.90 -7.43 -6.88
C GLU A 19 7.35 -6.83 -8.22
N LEU A 20 7.78 -5.55 -8.21
CA LEU A 20 8.08 -4.78 -9.41
C LEU A 20 9.54 -4.30 -9.50
N SER A 21 10.35 -4.47 -8.49
CA SER A 21 11.56 -3.68 -8.23
C SER A 21 11.24 -2.44 -7.38
N PRO A 22 12.19 -1.90 -6.62
CA PRO A 22 11.95 -0.79 -5.71
C PRO A 22 11.25 0.40 -6.36
N TRP A 23 11.59 0.70 -7.63
CA TRP A 23 11.03 1.85 -8.35
C TRP A 23 10.75 1.49 -9.80
N VAL A 24 9.54 1.76 -10.24
CA VAL A 24 9.11 1.60 -11.64
C VAL A 24 8.50 2.89 -12.21
N PHE A 25 8.27 3.89 -11.35
CA PHE A 25 7.93 5.26 -11.71
C PHE A 25 8.81 6.23 -10.94
N SER A 26 9.01 7.40 -11.53
CA SER A 26 9.70 8.51 -10.89
C SER A 26 9.11 9.83 -11.37
N HIS A 27 8.94 10.75 -10.45
CA HIS A 27 8.55 12.13 -10.71
C HIS A 27 9.50 13.09 -10.01
N ARG A 28 10.18 13.94 -10.77
CA ARG A 28 10.92 15.05 -10.19
C ARG A 28 9.95 16.11 -9.71
N CYS A 29 9.89 16.32 -8.40
CA CYS A 29 9.00 17.29 -7.77
C CYS A 29 9.36 18.72 -8.18
N LYS A 30 8.34 19.51 -8.53
CA LYS A 30 8.47 20.89 -8.98
C LYS A 30 7.52 21.80 -8.21
N LYS A 31 7.82 23.11 -8.14
CA LYS A 31 6.89 24.09 -7.56
C LYS A 31 5.52 24.09 -8.25
N SER A 32 5.47 23.79 -9.55
CA SER A 32 4.21 23.67 -10.30
C SER A 32 3.29 22.56 -9.84
N ASP A 33 3.80 21.55 -9.12
CA ASP A 33 3.00 20.43 -8.61
C ASP A 33 2.04 20.87 -7.51
N ILE A 34 2.20 22.09 -6.96
CA ILE A 34 1.26 22.69 -6.01
C ILE A 34 -0.17 22.71 -6.58
N LYS A 35 -0.32 22.92 -7.89
CA LYS A 35 -1.63 22.90 -8.55
C LYS A 35 -2.28 21.52 -8.49
N THR A 36 -1.50 20.46 -8.71
CA THR A 36 -1.96 19.07 -8.62
C THR A 36 -2.24 18.72 -7.15
N PHE A 37 -1.35 19.11 -6.24
CA PHE A 37 -1.55 18.91 -4.80
C PHE A 37 -2.81 19.61 -4.30
N ASN A 38 -3.09 20.84 -4.70
CA ASN A 38 -4.29 21.56 -4.27
C ASN A 38 -5.57 20.85 -4.71
N LYS A 39 -5.56 20.25 -5.93
CA LYS A 39 -6.71 19.51 -6.47
C LYS A 39 -6.90 18.14 -5.81
N PHE A 40 -5.84 17.36 -5.66
CA PHE A 40 -5.92 15.96 -5.25
C PHE A 40 -5.40 15.68 -3.84
N LYS A 41 -4.69 16.65 -3.22
CA LYS A 41 -3.89 16.48 -2.00
C LYS A 41 -2.78 15.41 -2.13
N LEU A 42 -2.37 15.14 -3.38
CA LEU A 42 -1.42 14.11 -3.75
C LEU A 42 -0.37 14.68 -4.72
N ILE A 43 0.82 14.11 -4.67
CA ILE A 43 1.91 14.38 -5.63
C ILE A 43 1.91 13.27 -6.68
N PRO A 44 2.07 13.59 -7.96
CA PRO A 44 2.20 12.58 -9.01
C PRO A 44 3.34 11.62 -8.75
N ILE A 45 3.17 10.36 -9.13
CA ILE A 45 4.29 9.39 -9.20
C ILE A 45 5.04 9.48 -10.52
N GLY A 46 4.54 10.32 -11.46
CA GLY A 46 5.17 10.62 -12.73
C GLY A 46 4.81 9.63 -13.83
N LYS A 47 5.82 9.30 -14.64
CA LYS A 47 5.71 8.36 -15.77
C LYS A 47 6.41 7.05 -15.47
N PRO A 48 5.97 5.95 -16.07
CA PRO A 48 6.66 4.67 -15.93
C PRO A 48 8.04 4.73 -16.60
N PHE A 49 8.98 3.96 -16.07
CA PHE A 49 10.29 3.79 -16.68
C PHE A 49 10.18 3.06 -18.03
N ARG A 50 11.22 3.23 -18.86
CA ARG A 50 11.36 2.48 -20.11
C ARG A 50 11.21 0.98 -19.83
N HIS A 51 10.47 0.27 -20.68
CA HIS A 51 10.16 -1.16 -20.54
C HIS A 51 9.12 -1.52 -19.44
N THR A 52 8.51 -0.52 -18.79
CA THR A 52 7.35 -0.72 -17.92
C THR A 52 6.07 -0.48 -18.72
N LYS A 53 5.24 -1.52 -18.83
CA LYS A 53 3.89 -1.42 -19.40
C LYS A 53 2.90 -1.14 -18.27
N THR A 54 1.93 -0.29 -18.51
CA THR A 54 0.91 0.11 -17.53
C THR A 54 -0.48 0.00 -18.12
N LEU A 55 -1.43 -0.40 -17.29
CA LEU A 55 -2.85 -0.47 -17.62
C LEU A 55 -3.66 -0.05 -16.40
N ILE A 56 -4.65 0.82 -16.57
CA ILE A 56 -5.63 1.11 -15.53
C ILE A 56 -6.90 0.33 -15.85
N LYS A 57 -7.28 -0.61 -14.97
CA LYS A 57 -8.50 -1.42 -15.11
C LYS A 57 -9.36 -1.30 -13.86
N LYS A 58 -10.59 -0.80 -13.99
CA LYS A 58 -11.49 -0.50 -12.86
C LYS A 58 -10.79 0.37 -11.79
N ASN A 59 -10.12 1.44 -12.23
CA ASN A 59 -9.31 2.35 -11.44
C ASN A 59 -8.06 1.73 -10.75
N GLU A 60 -7.81 0.43 -10.89
CA GLU A 60 -6.63 -0.23 -10.34
C GLU A 60 -5.47 -0.16 -11.35
N LEU A 61 -4.29 0.21 -10.85
CA LEU A 61 -3.06 0.20 -11.64
C LEU A 61 -2.55 -1.23 -11.78
N LEU A 62 -2.36 -1.67 -13.02
CA LEU A 62 -1.71 -2.92 -13.37
C LEU A 62 -0.37 -2.60 -14.04
N ILE A 63 0.65 -3.37 -13.71
CA ILE A 63 2.00 -3.16 -14.23
C ILE A 63 2.56 -4.45 -14.80
N SER A 64 3.27 -4.33 -15.91
CA SER A 64 3.99 -5.40 -16.57
C SER A 64 5.34 -4.89 -17.05
N GLY A 65 6.29 -5.78 -17.26
CA GLY A 65 7.61 -5.45 -17.77
C GLY A 65 8.69 -6.39 -17.28
N LYS A 66 9.93 -6.13 -17.70
CA LYS A 66 11.09 -6.98 -17.38
C LYS A 66 11.43 -7.01 -15.88
N MET A 67 11.01 -5.98 -15.11
CA MET A 67 11.26 -5.89 -13.67
C MET A 67 10.22 -6.62 -12.83
N LEU A 68 9.21 -7.23 -13.46
CA LEU A 68 8.20 -7.99 -12.74
C LEU A 68 8.81 -9.24 -12.12
N SER A 69 8.56 -9.46 -10.82
CA SER A 69 9.00 -10.69 -10.13
C SER A 69 8.37 -11.93 -10.76
N GLY A 70 8.99 -13.09 -10.53
CA GLY A 70 8.43 -14.38 -10.95
C GLY A 70 7.13 -14.77 -10.24
N GLY A 71 6.70 -13.99 -9.26
CA GLY A 71 5.49 -14.19 -8.48
C GLY A 71 5.76 -14.65 -7.04
N TYR A 72 4.69 -15.02 -6.37
CA TYR A 72 4.73 -15.52 -4.99
C TYR A 72 4.89 -17.04 -4.95
N LEU A 73 5.51 -17.55 -3.89
CA LEU A 73 5.58 -19.00 -3.60
C LEU A 73 4.18 -19.56 -3.34
N ASN A 74 3.32 -18.80 -2.67
CA ASN A 74 1.93 -19.17 -2.46
C ASN A 74 1.14 -19.08 -3.77
N LYS A 75 0.76 -20.23 -4.32
CA LYS A 75 0.05 -20.34 -5.60
C LYS A 75 -1.31 -19.65 -5.62
N ILE A 76 -2.03 -19.61 -4.50
CA ILE A 76 -3.36 -18.99 -4.38
C ILE A 76 -3.19 -17.47 -4.48
N GLU A 77 -2.32 -16.88 -3.66
CA GLU A 77 -2.04 -15.46 -3.70
C GLU A 77 -1.43 -15.03 -5.04
N ASN A 78 -0.60 -15.87 -5.63
CA ASN A 78 -0.04 -15.62 -6.94
C ASN A 78 -1.12 -15.44 -8.00
N LYS A 79 -2.10 -16.36 -8.07
CA LYS A 79 -3.24 -16.28 -9.02
C LYS A 79 -4.12 -15.04 -8.80
N LYS A 80 -4.24 -14.55 -7.56
CA LYS A 80 -5.01 -13.34 -7.24
C LYS A 80 -4.34 -12.06 -7.74
N LYS A 81 -3.01 -11.99 -7.61
CA LYS A 81 -2.21 -10.78 -7.86
C LYS A 81 -1.60 -10.74 -9.26
N PHE A 82 -1.31 -11.88 -9.85
CA PHE A 82 -0.71 -11.97 -11.18
C PHE A 82 -1.70 -12.57 -12.18
N ILE A 83 -1.96 -11.84 -13.26
CA ILE A 83 -2.90 -12.26 -14.31
C ILE A 83 -2.23 -12.23 -15.67
N LYS A 84 -2.62 -13.15 -16.55
CA LYS A 84 -2.20 -13.18 -17.96
C LYS A 84 -3.35 -12.66 -18.83
N THR A 85 -3.08 -11.67 -19.66
CA THR A 85 -4.05 -11.13 -20.63
C THR A 85 -3.33 -10.84 -21.95
N GLN A 86 -3.84 -11.35 -23.08
CA GLN A 86 -3.27 -11.13 -24.42
C GLN A 86 -1.74 -11.35 -24.46
N ASN A 87 -1.27 -12.51 -24.00
CA ASN A 87 0.16 -12.87 -23.90
C ASN A 87 1.02 -11.92 -23.03
N THR A 88 0.43 -11.02 -22.27
CA THR A 88 1.13 -10.15 -21.32
C THR A 88 0.82 -10.59 -19.90
N PHE A 89 1.85 -10.68 -19.08
CA PHE A 89 1.75 -11.01 -17.67
C PHE A 89 1.70 -9.70 -16.86
N TRP A 90 0.66 -9.52 -16.04
CA TRP A 90 0.37 -8.30 -15.32
C TRP A 90 0.36 -8.54 -13.82
N TYR A 91 0.96 -7.63 -13.07
CA TYR A 91 0.80 -7.54 -11.63
C TYR A 91 -0.30 -6.53 -11.28
N LYS A 92 -1.24 -6.97 -10.49
CA LYS A 92 -2.32 -6.15 -9.90
C LYS A 92 -1.77 -5.50 -8.64
N THR A 93 -1.46 -4.20 -8.71
CA THR A 93 -0.81 -3.49 -7.59
C THR A 93 -1.71 -3.36 -6.37
N GLY A 94 -3.03 -3.36 -6.56
CA GLY A 94 -4.00 -2.98 -5.55
C GLY A 94 -4.13 -1.47 -5.35
N ASP A 95 -3.33 -0.66 -6.07
CA ASP A 95 -3.36 0.78 -5.97
C ASP A 95 -4.38 1.38 -6.95
N LEU A 96 -5.25 2.25 -6.44
CA LEU A 96 -6.19 3.02 -7.24
C LEU A 96 -5.46 4.20 -7.88
N SER A 97 -5.54 4.33 -9.19
CA SER A 97 -4.77 5.31 -9.94
C SER A 97 -5.62 6.00 -11.01
N GLU A 98 -5.25 7.23 -11.29
CA GLU A 98 -5.72 7.97 -12.48
C GLU A 98 -4.54 8.67 -13.18
N ILE A 99 -4.78 9.07 -14.44
CA ILE A 99 -3.82 9.88 -15.20
C ILE A 99 -4.32 11.32 -15.23
N TYR A 100 -3.48 12.24 -14.76
CA TYR A 100 -3.73 13.67 -14.83
C TYR A 100 -2.52 14.38 -15.44
N LYS A 101 -2.75 15.18 -16.50
CA LYS A 101 -1.69 15.86 -17.25
C LYS A 101 -0.54 14.93 -17.64
N ASN A 102 -0.88 13.76 -18.15
CA ASN A 102 0.06 12.73 -18.59
C ASN A 102 1.02 12.21 -17.49
N GLN A 103 0.56 12.25 -16.24
CA GLN A 103 1.25 11.71 -15.07
C GLN A 103 0.30 10.85 -14.25
N PHE A 104 0.83 9.78 -13.67
CA PHE A 104 0.07 8.90 -12.80
C PHE A 104 -0.04 9.49 -11.38
N ILE A 105 -1.22 9.37 -10.79
CA ILE A 105 -1.51 9.75 -9.40
C ILE A 105 -2.10 8.53 -8.71
N ILE A 106 -1.56 8.16 -7.56
CA ILE A 106 -2.11 7.10 -6.71
C ILE A 106 -3.08 7.72 -5.72
N LYS A 107 -4.36 7.35 -5.82
CA LYS A 107 -5.45 7.91 -5.01
C LYS A 107 -5.70 7.14 -3.71
N GLY A 108 -5.16 5.95 -3.60
CA GLY A 108 -5.34 5.08 -2.45
C GLY A 108 -5.16 3.62 -2.83
N ARG A 109 -5.62 2.74 -1.95
CA ARG A 109 -5.56 1.29 -2.19
C ARG A 109 -6.96 0.69 -2.25
N LYS A 110 -7.08 -0.34 -3.10
CA LYS A 110 -8.27 -1.16 -3.23
C LYS A 110 -8.37 -2.19 -2.09
N ASP A 111 -7.22 -2.64 -1.64
CA ASP A 111 -7.08 -3.58 -0.53
C ASP A 111 -6.86 -2.80 0.80
N ARG A 112 -6.89 -3.52 1.90
CA ARG A 112 -6.73 -2.95 3.24
C ARG A 112 -5.27 -2.82 3.68
N VAL A 113 -4.35 -2.80 2.74
CA VAL A 113 -2.92 -2.62 3.00
C VAL A 113 -2.62 -1.15 3.23
N VAL A 114 -1.96 -0.85 4.33
CA VAL A 114 -1.55 0.50 4.74
C VAL A 114 -0.04 0.58 4.90
N LYS A 115 0.51 1.80 4.82
CA LYS A 115 1.92 2.04 5.10
C LYS A 115 2.03 2.88 6.36
N ILE A 116 2.65 2.31 7.41
CA ILE A 116 2.84 2.94 8.72
C ILE A 116 4.32 2.84 9.08
N LYS A 117 4.95 3.97 9.40
CA LYS A 117 6.39 4.04 9.75
C LYS A 117 7.32 3.30 8.77
N GLY A 118 6.97 3.30 7.47
CA GLY A 118 7.72 2.61 6.41
C GLY A 118 7.31 1.16 6.17
N PHE A 119 6.63 0.50 7.10
CA PHE A 119 6.19 -0.88 6.97
C PHE A 119 4.89 -0.99 6.18
N ARG A 120 4.82 -2.00 5.30
CA ARG A 120 3.60 -2.39 4.59
C ARG A 120 2.82 -3.38 5.45
N ILE A 121 1.64 -2.98 5.91
CA ILE A 121 0.81 -3.73 6.85
C ILE A 121 -0.53 -4.04 6.18
N ASP A 122 -0.91 -5.30 6.14
CA ASP A 122 -2.25 -5.72 5.76
C ASP A 122 -3.12 -5.81 7.02
N LEU A 123 -4.09 -4.91 7.14
CA LEU A 123 -4.99 -4.89 8.30
C LEU A 123 -5.83 -6.17 8.41
N THR A 124 -6.09 -6.85 7.29
CA THR A 124 -6.87 -8.09 7.29
C THR A 124 -6.09 -9.24 7.92
N GLU A 125 -4.77 -9.21 7.87
CA GLU A 125 -3.90 -10.18 8.53
C GLU A 125 -4.01 -10.05 10.06
N ILE A 126 -3.94 -8.82 10.58
CA ILE A 126 -4.12 -8.56 12.02
C ILE A 126 -5.51 -9.03 12.47
N GLU A 127 -6.56 -8.69 11.71
CA GLU A 127 -7.94 -9.10 12.01
C GLU A 127 -8.10 -10.60 12.05
N LYS A 128 -7.43 -11.34 11.15
CA LYS A 128 -7.42 -12.79 11.15
C LYS A 128 -6.86 -13.34 12.47
N PHE A 129 -5.66 -12.92 12.86
CA PHE A 129 -5.04 -13.38 14.09
C PHE A 129 -5.83 -12.97 15.35
N LEU A 130 -6.46 -11.80 15.33
CA LEU A 130 -7.38 -11.42 16.42
C LEU A 130 -8.57 -12.36 16.52
N ARG A 131 -9.18 -12.76 15.40
CA ARG A 131 -10.30 -13.71 15.39
C ARG A 131 -9.90 -15.14 15.74
N ASP A 132 -8.62 -15.50 15.60
CA ASP A 132 -8.11 -16.80 16.03
C ASP A 132 -7.98 -16.91 17.58
N ILE A 133 -8.06 -15.78 18.30
CA ILE A 133 -8.07 -15.77 19.77
C ILE A 133 -9.43 -16.25 20.27
N GLU A 134 -9.43 -17.28 21.13
CA GLU A 134 -10.65 -17.77 21.78
C GLU A 134 -11.45 -16.64 22.44
N LYS A 135 -12.77 -16.64 22.28
CA LYS A 135 -13.74 -15.63 22.77
C LYS A 135 -13.80 -14.34 21.93
N ILE A 136 -12.97 -14.14 20.92
CA ILE A 136 -13.14 -13.04 19.97
C ILE A 136 -14.03 -13.50 18.81
N GLN A 137 -15.23 -12.94 18.73
CA GLN A 137 -16.20 -13.25 17.67
C GLN A 137 -15.89 -12.49 16.39
N ASN A 138 -15.47 -11.24 16.52
CA ASN A 138 -15.14 -10.40 15.39
C ASN A 138 -14.07 -9.36 15.74
N ALA A 139 -13.30 -8.95 14.72
CA ALA A 139 -12.30 -7.91 14.85
C ALA A 139 -12.22 -7.09 13.56
N VAL A 140 -12.14 -5.77 13.70
CA VAL A 140 -11.93 -4.82 12.59
C VAL A 140 -10.82 -3.86 12.96
N CYS A 141 -9.80 -3.74 12.10
CA CYS A 141 -8.69 -2.83 12.28
C CYS A 141 -8.88 -1.59 11.40
N LEU A 142 -8.61 -0.41 11.94
CA LEU A 142 -8.70 0.87 11.27
C LEU A 142 -7.40 1.65 11.48
N VAL A 143 -7.07 2.53 10.55
CA VAL A 143 -5.98 3.48 10.76
C VAL A 143 -6.56 4.81 11.23
N LYS A 144 -6.08 5.28 12.37
CA LYS A 144 -6.35 6.63 12.86
C LYS A 144 -5.10 7.48 12.73
N GLU A 145 -5.23 8.63 12.09
CA GLU A 145 -4.17 9.63 12.03
C GLU A 145 -4.41 10.73 13.06
N LYS A 146 -3.44 10.95 13.95
CA LYS A 146 -3.43 12.06 14.91
C LYS A 146 -2.03 12.68 14.88
N ASN A 147 -1.96 14.02 14.76
CA ASN A 147 -0.70 14.77 14.73
C ASN A 147 0.31 14.25 13.68
N LYS A 148 -0.17 13.83 12.51
CA LYS A 148 0.63 13.21 11.42
C LYS A 148 1.18 11.81 11.74
N GLU A 149 0.85 11.24 12.86
CA GLU A 149 1.17 9.86 13.19
C GLU A 149 -0.01 8.95 12.89
N LYS A 150 0.27 7.83 12.22
CA LYS A 150 -0.71 6.79 11.91
C LYS A 150 -0.59 5.66 12.92
N ASN A 151 -1.70 5.35 13.57
CA ASN A 151 -1.81 4.23 14.52
C ASN A 151 -2.91 3.28 14.06
N ILE A 152 -2.73 1.99 14.32
CA ILE A 152 -3.74 0.98 14.09
C ILE A 152 -4.65 0.93 15.34
N ILE A 153 -5.95 1.00 15.11
CA ILE A 153 -6.96 0.79 16.16
C ILE A 153 -7.73 -0.46 15.80
N CYS A 154 -7.79 -1.41 16.74
CA CYS A 154 -8.56 -2.63 16.58
C CYS A 154 -9.83 -2.56 17.43
N LEU A 155 -10.98 -2.68 16.77
CA LEU A 155 -12.27 -2.86 17.41
C LEU A 155 -12.54 -4.35 17.52
N ILE A 156 -12.82 -4.83 18.72
CA ILE A 156 -12.98 -6.26 19.02
C ILE A 156 -14.36 -6.48 19.61
N GLN A 157 -15.07 -7.46 19.07
CA GLN A 157 -16.30 -7.99 19.65
C GLN A 157 -15.99 -9.29 20.36
N SER A 158 -16.33 -9.38 21.66
CA SER A 158 -16.17 -10.58 22.45
C SER A 158 -17.33 -10.74 23.43
N GLU A 159 -17.68 -11.97 23.79
CA GLU A 159 -18.73 -12.26 24.78
C GLU A 159 -18.31 -11.86 26.18
N ASN A 160 -17.04 -11.95 26.49
CA ASN A 160 -16.49 -11.65 27.81
C ASN A 160 -15.33 -10.66 27.68
N LYS A 161 -15.04 -9.94 28.75
CA LYS A 161 -13.88 -9.06 28.83
C LYS A 161 -12.59 -9.86 28.65
N ILE A 162 -11.77 -9.46 27.66
CA ILE A 162 -10.46 -10.08 27.40
C ILE A 162 -9.39 -9.09 27.83
N SER A 163 -8.34 -9.61 28.50
CA SER A 163 -7.19 -8.79 28.86
C SER A 163 -6.41 -8.39 27.61
N ILE A 164 -6.06 -7.12 27.52
CA ILE A 164 -5.22 -6.58 26.43
C ILE A 164 -3.86 -7.31 26.42
N ASP A 165 -3.29 -7.60 27.59
CA ASP A 165 -1.99 -8.29 27.67
C ASP A 165 -2.02 -9.68 27.04
N LYS A 166 -3.13 -10.42 27.20
CA LYS A 166 -3.31 -11.72 26.54
C LYS A 166 -3.39 -11.58 25.02
N ILE A 167 -4.06 -10.54 24.52
CA ILE A 167 -4.13 -10.25 23.09
C ILE A 167 -2.74 -9.93 22.54
N ILE A 168 -2.03 -9.01 23.20
CA ILE A 168 -0.68 -8.59 22.80
C ILE A 168 0.28 -9.79 22.84
N PHE A 169 0.23 -10.58 23.89
CA PHE A 169 1.05 -11.79 24.03
C PHE A 169 0.80 -12.80 22.90
N TYR A 170 -0.47 -13.01 22.53
CA TYR A 170 -0.82 -13.87 21.39
C TYR A 170 -0.29 -13.31 20.09
N LEU A 171 -0.55 -12.03 19.81
CA LEU A 171 -0.11 -11.37 18.57
C LEU A 171 1.40 -11.38 18.41
N ASN A 172 2.16 -11.10 19.47
CA ASN A 172 3.64 -11.13 19.43
C ASN A 172 4.23 -12.48 19.02
N LYS A 173 3.48 -13.58 19.18
CA LYS A 173 3.89 -14.92 18.72
C LYS A 173 3.61 -15.19 17.25
N HIS A 174 2.71 -14.42 16.63
CA HIS A 174 2.17 -14.77 15.31
C HIS A 174 2.43 -13.71 14.24
N ILE A 175 2.56 -12.44 14.63
CA ILE A 175 2.81 -11.36 13.69
C ILE A 175 4.03 -10.50 14.11
N PRO A 176 4.68 -9.83 13.17
CA PRO A 176 5.80 -8.95 13.45
C PRO A 176 5.43 -7.79 14.37
N PHE A 177 6.35 -7.36 15.21
CA PHE A 177 6.15 -6.28 16.20
C PHE A 177 5.64 -4.96 15.63
N TYR A 178 5.98 -4.64 14.39
CA TYR A 178 5.54 -3.40 13.74
C TYR A 178 4.04 -3.40 13.32
N MET A 179 3.36 -4.54 13.50
CA MET A 179 1.92 -4.70 13.26
C MET A 179 1.09 -4.62 14.55
N ILE A 180 1.74 -4.49 15.72
CA ILE A 180 1.14 -4.48 17.05
C ILE A 180 1.11 -3.07 17.64
#